data_35f5704080907913e9cfb66a7ad8ef1e
#
_entry.id   35f5704080907913e9cfb66a7ad8ef1e
#
_cell.length_a   1.000
_cell.length_b   1.000
_cell.length_c   1.000
_cell.angle_alpha   90.00
_cell.angle_beta   90.00
_cell.angle_gamma   90.00
#
_symmetry.space_group_name_H-M   'P 1'
#
loop_
_entity.id
_entity.type
_entity.pdbx_description
1 polymer ?
#
loop_
_entity_poly.entity_id
_entity_poly.type
_entity_poly.pdbx_seq_one_letter_code
_entity_poly.pdbx_strand_id
1 'polypeptide(L)'
;MKVRAVVARPVVFLLLTAILSGAGPAAGATLFVTNTKSDSASIIDTDTLEAVGTIPLGQGKPNRIVFHPDGRTAWVVYDKSHDLGVIDAEARKLIKRVRIGGNPYNLAFTPDGSHLLVLDWSSDTSSDEVIFYDLKAEKIDGRVDVSTWPAHAIFSRDGKLLYVSGETAGDVTVIDVAQRTVVGRIVHGGGDAMGLALTADGKTLYAAAGENKAILKIDTGTNKAVGEIPLPGIVHEATLTLDGKYLYTTLRKINKIVVVRTSDDKIVATIPQKGYPDLVTMEPTGRRALVTNRWADLVSVIELASHNQVRTIPVGKAPHGMALRPR
;
A
#
# COMPACT_ATOMS: atom_id res chain seq x y z
N MET A 1 24.82 33.32 76.96
CA MET A 1 24.76 33.15 75.54
C MET A 1 25.10 31.69 75.22
N LYS A 2 24.14 30.86 74.80
CA LYS A 2 24.34 29.47 74.47
C LYS A 2 24.31 29.37 72.95
N VAL A 3 25.45 29.04 72.34
CA VAL A 3 25.58 28.79 70.89
C VAL A 3 25.10 27.37 70.63
N ARG A 4 24.06 27.25 69.80
CA ARG A 4 23.55 25.94 69.32
C ARG A 4 24.36 25.55 68.05
N ALA A 5 25.02 24.41 68.15
CA ALA A 5 25.66 23.77 66.98
C ALA A 5 24.62 23.18 66.04
N VAL A 6 24.67 23.54 64.78
CA VAL A 6 23.86 22.95 63.67
C VAL A 6 24.60 21.73 63.16
N VAL A 7 24.00 20.56 63.37
CA VAL A 7 24.51 19.28 62.80
C VAL A 7 23.98 19.15 61.40
N ALA A 8 24.90 19.19 60.40
CA ALA A 8 24.58 18.92 59.00
C ALA A 8 24.39 17.40 58.80
N ARG A 9 23.22 17.04 58.26
CA ARG A 9 22.90 15.66 57.81
C ARG A 9 23.53 15.40 56.45
N PRO A 10 24.14 14.23 56.21
CA PRO A 10 24.62 13.89 54.90
C PRO A 10 23.50 13.58 53.94
N VAL A 11 23.48 14.21 52.76
CA VAL A 11 22.61 13.89 51.66
C VAL A 11 23.16 12.62 50.95
N VAL A 12 22.47 11.53 51.10
CA VAL A 12 22.77 10.28 50.36
C VAL A 12 22.27 10.45 48.93
N PHE A 13 23.17 10.60 47.99
CA PHE A 13 22.88 10.50 46.56
C PHE A 13 22.59 9.02 46.21
N LEU A 14 21.32 8.71 46.06
CA LEU A 14 20.93 7.45 45.38
C LEU A 14 21.29 7.57 43.91
N LEU A 15 22.34 6.90 43.47
CA LEU A 15 22.59 6.65 42.05
C LEU A 15 21.45 5.73 41.53
N LEU A 16 20.48 6.31 40.84
CA LEU A 16 19.55 5.56 40.03
C LEU A 16 20.30 5.02 38.79
N THR A 17 20.78 3.80 38.86
CA THR A 17 21.24 3.06 37.68
C THR A 17 19.97 2.85 36.81
N ALA A 18 19.85 3.66 35.76
CA ALA A 18 18.92 3.39 34.67
C ALA A 18 19.32 2.04 34.04
N ILE A 19 18.54 1.02 34.35
CA ILE A 19 18.55 -0.22 33.59
C ILE A 19 18.06 0.16 32.19
N LEU A 20 18.98 0.35 31.27
CA LEU A 20 18.68 0.28 29.83
C LEU A 20 18.15 -1.12 29.58
N SER A 21 16.82 -1.27 29.65
CA SER A 21 16.15 -2.40 29.05
C SER A 21 16.50 -2.34 27.57
N GLY A 22 17.45 -3.17 27.16
CA GLY A 22 17.77 -3.40 25.77
C GLY A 22 16.49 -3.82 25.07
N ALA A 23 15.91 -2.92 24.29
CA ALA A 23 14.92 -3.32 23.30
C ALA A 23 15.65 -4.34 22.42
N GLY A 24 15.27 -5.59 22.51
CA GLY A 24 15.73 -6.62 21.57
C GLY A 24 15.48 -6.10 20.15
N PRO A 25 16.18 -6.62 19.15
CA PRO A 25 15.97 -6.20 17.77
C PRO A 25 14.48 -6.28 17.50
N ALA A 26 13.89 -5.15 17.09
CA ALA A 26 12.48 -5.09 16.78
C ALA A 26 12.19 -6.20 15.77
N ALA A 27 11.32 -7.15 16.13
CA ALA A 27 10.97 -8.27 15.26
C ALA A 27 10.63 -7.74 13.88
N GLY A 28 11.10 -8.41 12.82
CA GLY A 28 10.87 -8.03 11.45
C GLY A 28 9.40 -7.80 11.14
N ALA A 29 9.13 -6.90 10.21
CA ALA A 29 7.79 -6.76 9.70
C ALA A 29 7.40 -8.04 8.95
N THR A 30 6.15 -8.46 9.07
CA THR A 30 5.61 -9.58 8.32
C THR A 30 4.89 -9.07 7.07
N LEU A 31 5.29 -9.56 5.91
CA LEU A 31 4.64 -9.24 4.64
C LEU A 31 3.75 -10.40 4.21
N PHE A 32 2.49 -10.11 3.91
CA PHE A 32 1.57 -11.06 3.28
C PHE A 32 1.49 -10.79 1.78
N VAL A 33 1.59 -11.84 0.97
CA VAL A 33 1.59 -11.77 -0.50
C VAL A 33 0.52 -12.71 -1.02
N THR A 34 -0.50 -12.19 -1.69
CA THR A 34 -1.54 -13.03 -2.32
C THR A 34 -1.00 -13.72 -3.56
N ASN A 35 -1.33 -14.99 -3.71
CA ASN A 35 -0.93 -15.84 -4.84
C ASN A 35 -2.18 -16.22 -5.63
N THR A 36 -2.50 -15.45 -6.66
CA THR A 36 -3.77 -15.49 -7.39
C THR A 36 -4.10 -16.86 -8.01
N LYS A 37 -3.09 -17.61 -8.48
CA LYS A 37 -3.28 -18.92 -9.12
C LYS A 37 -3.12 -20.11 -8.17
N SER A 38 -2.69 -19.91 -6.94
CA SER A 38 -2.63 -20.96 -5.92
C SER A 38 -3.59 -20.72 -4.75
N ASP A 39 -4.53 -19.78 -4.90
CA ASP A 39 -5.59 -19.50 -3.92
C ASP A 39 -5.07 -19.42 -2.47
N SER A 40 -3.94 -18.72 -2.30
CA SER A 40 -3.23 -18.65 -1.02
C SER A 40 -2.60 -17.27 -0.79
N ALA A 41 -2.09 -17.06 0.42
CA ALA A 41 -1.14 -15.98 0.70
C ALA A 41 0.16 -16.56 1.26
N SER A 42 1.30 -16.13 0.73
CA SER A 42 2.62 -16.39 1.31
C SER A 42 2.90 -15.38 2.40
N ILE A 43 3.57 -15.81 3.46
CA ILE A 43 4.03 -14.98 4.56
C ILE A 43 5.54 -14.87 4.47
N ILE A 44 6.04 -13.65 4.37
CA ILE A 44 7.47 -13.35 4.31
C ILE A 44 7.88 -12.63 5.59
N ASP A 45 8.93 -13.12 6.22
CA ASP A 45 9.65 -12.39 7.26
C ASP A 45 10.64 -11.43 6.57
N THR A 46 10.50 -10.12 6.85
CA THR A 46 11.31 -9.10 6.17
C THR A 46 12.70 -8.96 6.75
N ASP A 47 13.00 -9.51 7.93
CA ASP A 47 14.36 -9.51 8.49
C ASP A 47 15.20 -10.62 7.86
N THR A 48 14.67 -11.84 7.83
CA THR A 48 15.37 -12.99 7.24
C THR A 48 15.26 -13.04 5.73
N LEU A 49 14.30 -12.33 5.14
CA LEU A 49 13.95 -12.36 3.71
C LEU A 49 13.59 -13.76 3.24
N GLU A 50 12.78 -14.46 4.02
CA GLU A 50 12.35 -15.83 3.76
C GLU A 50 10.83 -15.97 3.82
N ALA A 51 10.29 -16.84 2.97
CA ALA A 51 8.90 -17.25 3.10
C ALA A 51 8.77 -18.22 4.29
N VAL A 52 8.05 -17.78 5.34
CA VAL A 52 7.93 -18.49 6.62
C VAL A 52 6.58 -19.17 6.80
N GLY A 53 5.71 -19.13 5.80
CA GLY A 53 4.41 -19.79 5.84
C GLY A 53 3.54 -19.50 4.64
N THR A 54 2.43 -20.24 4.58
CA THR A 54 1.39 -20.05 3.55
C THR A 54 0.02 -20.19 4.21
N ILE A 55 -0.90 -19.31 3.86
CA ILE A 55 -2.29 -19.32 4.31
C ILE A 55 -3.16 -19.77 3.14
N PRO A 56 -3.89 -20.90 3.23
CA PRO A 56 -4.93 -21.23 2.27
C PRO A 56 -6.06 -20.19 2.33
N LEU A 57 -6.43 -19.61 1.19
CA LEU A 57 -7.48 -18.59 1.12
C LEU A 57 -8.77 -19.11 0.49
N GLY A 58 -8.78 -20.36 0.06
CA GLY A 58 -9.91 -20.95 -0.66
C GLY A 58 -10.04 -20.38 -2.07
N GLN A 59 -10.87 -21.01 -2.88
CA GLN A 59 -11.07 -20.67 -4.27
C GLN A 59 -11.59 -19.24 -4.48
N GLY A 60 -11.21 -18.59 -5.55
CA GLY A 60 -11.71 -17.26 -5.93
C GLY A 60 -10.66 -16.31 -6.47
N LYS A 61 -9.42 -16.73 -6.60
CA LYS A 61 -8.30 -15.92 -7.09
C LYS A 61 -8.06 -14.69 -6.21
N PRO A 62 -7.47 -14.85 -5.02
CA PRO A 62 -7.13 -13.74 -4.14
C PRO A 62 -6.23 -12.74 -4.89
N ASN A 63 -6.60 -11.46 -4.86
CA ASN A 63 -5.94 -10.40 -5.61
C ASN A 63 -5.28 -9.40 -4.66
N ARG A 64 -5.91 -8.30 -4.30
CA ARG A 64 -5.36 -7.30 -3.38
C ARG A 64 -5.56 -7.71 -1.93
N ILE A 65 -4.65 -7.26 -1.08
CA ILE A 65 -4.67 -7.49 0.37
C ILE A 65 -4.27 -6.21 1.09
N VAL A 66 -4.98 -5.90 2.18
CA VAL A 66 -4.64 -4.77 3.07
C VAL A 66 -4.79 -5.21 4.52
N PHE A 67 -3.96 -4.66 5.40
CA PHE A 67 -4.14 -4.84 6.85
C PHE A 67 -5.07 -3.77 7.41
N HIS A 68 -5.91 -4.18 8.35
CA HIS A 68 -6.56 -3.23 9.24
C HIS A 68 -5.48 -2.45 10.03
N PRO A 69 -5.67 -1.14 10.33
CA PRO A 69 -4.66 -0.33 11.02
C PRO A 69 -4.16 -0.89 12.35
N ASP A 70 -4.96 -1.71 13.07
CA ASP A 70 -4.55 -2.36 14.32
C ASP A 70 -3.64 -3.58 14.12
N GLY A 71 -3.39 -4.00 12.86
CA GLY A 71 -2.55 -5.14 12.53
C GLY A 71 -3.08 -6.52 12.91
N ARG A 72 -4.33 -6.63 13.39
CA ARG A 72 -4.94 -7.90 13.82
C ARG A 72 -5.51 -8.70 12.68
N THR A 73 -6.11 -8.02 11.70
CA THR A 73 -6.71 -8.67 10.54
C THR A 73 -6.15 -8.14 9.24
N ALA A 74 -6.07 -9.01 8.23
CA ALA A 74 -5.85 -8.61 6.85
C ALA A 74 -7.09 -8.96 6.02
N TRP A 75 -7.41 -8.10 5.07
CA TRP A 75 -8.57 -8.26 4.20
C TRP A 75 -8.13 -8.44 2.76
N VAL A 76 -8.76 -9.38 2.07
CA VAL A 76 -8.40 -9.81 0.71
C VAL A 76 -9.61 -9.72 -0.20
N VAL A 77 -9.44 -9.16 -1.40
CA VAL A 77 -10.44 -9.29 -2.48
C VAL A 77 -10.19 -10.53 -3.32
N TYR A 78 -11.24 -11.04 -3.93
CA TYR A 78 -11.18 -12.16 -4.85
C TYR A 78 -11.76 -11.78 -6.22
N ASP A 79 -10.98 -11.97 -7.28
CA ASP A 79 -11.40 -11.62 -8.66
C ASP A 79 -12.62 -12.40 -9.16
N LYS A 80 -12.96 -13.52 -8.54
CA LYS A 80 -13.96 -14.49 -9.09
C LYS A 80 -15.05 -14.90 -8.12
N SER A 81 -15.21 -14.25 -6.98
CA SER A 81 -16.20 -14.71 -5.99
C SER A 81 -17.07 -13.62 -5.38
N HIS A 82 -16.93 -12.37 -5.77
CA HIS A 82 -17.70 -11.24 -5.21
C HIS A 82 -17.63 -11.12 -3.68
N ASP A 83 -16.59 -11.69 -3.08
CA ASP A 83 -16.39 -11.75 -1.62
C ASP A 83 -15.11 -11.05 -1.21
N LEU A 84 -15.04 -10.73 0.08
CA LEU A 84 -13.82 -10.39 0.80
C LEU A 84 -13.45 -11.54 1.72
N GLY A 85 -12.15 -11.85 1.84
CA GLY A 85 -11.63 -12.74 2.87
C GLY A 85 -11.09 -11.95 4.04
N VAL A 86 -11.34 -12.42 5.25
CA VAL A 86 -10.78 -11.87 6.49
C VAL A 86 -9.79 -12.88 7.06
N ILE A 87 -8.55 -12.47 7.23
CA ILE A 87 -7.46 -13.28 7.75
C ILE A 87 -7.14 -12.80 9.17
N ASP A 88 -7.12 -13.70 10.12
CA ASP A 88 -6.47 -13.46 11.42
C ASP A 88 -4.95 -13.48 11.20
N ALA A 89 -4.30 -12.35 11.46
CA ALA A 89 -2.89 -12.16 11.19
C ALA A 89 -1.98 -12.93 12.14
N GLU A 90 -2.41 -13.14 13.39
CA GLU A 90 -1.65 -13.87 14.39
C GLU A 90 -1.81 -15.38 14.20
N ALA A 91 -3.05 -15.84 14.08
CA ALA A 91 -3.35 -17.25 13.83
C ALA A 91 -2.97 -17.70 12.41
N ARG A 92 -2.66 -16.73 11.50
CA ARG A 92 -2.32 -16.96 10.09
C ARG A 92 -3.37 -17.83 9.39
N LYS A 93 -4.64 -17.44 9.52
CA LYS A 93 -5.76 -18.25 9.07
C LYS A 93 -6.88 -17.38 8.49
N LEU A 94 -7.47 -17.81 7.38
CA LEU A 94 -8.74 -17.27 6.89
C LEU A 94 -9.84 -17.61 7.90
N ILE A 95 -10.49 -16.59 8.47
CA ILE A 95 -11.50 -16.77 9.51
C ILE A 95 -12.91 -16.47 9.05
N LYS A 96 -13.07 -15.68 7.98
CA LYS A 96 -14.39 -15.25 7.50
C LYS A 96 -14.33 -14.92 6.01
N ARG A 97 -15.45 -15.13 5.33
CA ARG A 97 -15.73 -14.52 4.02
C ARG A 97 -16.96 -13.62 4.14
N VAL A 98 -16.89 -12.45 3.53
CA VAL A 98 -17.93 -11.43 3.57
C VAL A 98 -18.38 -11.17 2.15
N ARG A 99 -19.67 -11.42 1.87
CA ARG A 99 -20.26 -11.10 0.57
C ARG A 99 -20.37 -9.59 0.44
N ILE A 100 -19.76 -9.01 -0.61
CA ILE A 100 -19.82 -7.57 -0.88
C ILE A 100 -20.65 -7.27 -2.13
N GLY A 101 -20.76 -8.22 -3.03
CA GLY A 101 -21.37 -8.05 -4.34
C GLY A 101 -20.38 -7.50 -5.36
N GLY A 102 -20.88 -7.12 -6.55
CA GLY A 102 -20.07 -6.53 -7.61
C GLY A 102 -18.84 -7.35 -8.03
N ASN A 103 -17.81 -6.67 -8.50
CA ASN A 103 -16.49 -7.23 -8.80
C ASN A 103 -15.41 -6.46 -8.00
N PRO A 104 -15.25 -6.75 -6.72
CA PRO A 104 -14.31 -6.03 -5.87
C PRO A 104 -12.88 -6.22 -6.39
N TYR A 105 -12.15 -5.12 -6.58
CA TYR A 105 -10.81 -5.14 -7.15
C TYR A 105 -9.72 -4.72 -6.17
N ASN A 106 -9.95 -3.66 -5.41
CA ASN A 106 -8.96 -3.15 -4.45
C ASN A 106 -9.63 -2.70 -3.15
N LEU A 107 -8.84 -2.50 -2.12
CA LEU A 107 -9.27 -2.20 -0.77
C LEU A 107 -8.45 -1.06 -0.17
N ALA A 108 -9.08 -0.23 0.66
CA ALA A 108 -8.40 0.73 1.52
C ALA A 108 -9.16 0.89 2.84
N PHE A 109 -8.49 0.85 3.98
CA PHE A 109 -9.12 1.23 5.25
C PHE A 109 -9.12 2.74 5.41
N THR A 110 -10.20 3.27 6.00
CA THR A 110 -10.16 4.63 6.52
C THR A 110 -9.05 4.77 7.57
N PRO A 111 -8.43 5.95 7.72
CA PRO A 111 -7.31 6.14 8.66
C PRO A 111 -7.66 5.78 10.11
N ASP A 112 -8.92 5.93 10.52
CA ASP A 112 -9.43 5.55 11.84
C ASP A 112 -9.79 4.06 11.96
N GLY A 113 -9.72 3.31 10.85
CA GLY A 113 -10.06 1.89 10.80
C GLY A 113 -11.54 1.58 10.93
N SER A 114 -12.43 2.56 10.89
CA SER A 114 -13.87 2.32 11.08
C SER A 114 -14.55 1.69 9.85
N HIS A 115 -14.04 2.01 8.67
CA HIS A 115 -14.59 1.51 7.39
C HIS A 115 -13.52 0.87 6.51
N LEU A 116 -13.97 -0.12 5.76
CA LEU A 116 -13.23 -0.64 4.62
C LEU A 116 -13.86 -0.08 3.35
N LEU A 117 -13.05 0.59 2.53
CA LEU A 117 -13.44 1.05 1.21
C LEU A 117 -13.09 -0.04 0.20
N VAL A 118 -14.06 -0.42 -0.63
CA VAL A 118 -13.89 -1.42 -1.67
C VAL A 118 -14.06 -0.74 -3.02
N LEU A 119 -13.04 -0.80 -3.85
CA LEU A 119 -13.11 -0.36 -5.23
C LEU A 119 -13.74 -1.48 -6.04
N ASP A 120 -14.89 -1.20 -6.62
CA ASP A 120 -15.72 -2.19 -7.30
C ASP A 120 -15.85 -1.89 -8.79
N TRP A 121 -15.51 -2.89 -9.61
CA TRP A 121 -15.74 -2.87 -11.05
C TRP A 121 -17.10 -3.48 -11.34
N SER A 122 -18.12 -2.69 -11.29
CA SER A 122 -19.46 -3.20 -11.45
C SER A 122 -19.72 -3.67 -12.88
N SER A 123 -20.01 -4.95 -13.03
CA SER A 123 -20.55 -5.48 -14.30
C SER A 123 -22.06 -5.33 -14.42
N ASP A 124 -22.74 -5.05 -13.30
CA ASP A 124 -24.20 -5.14 -13.18
C ASP A 124 -24.87 -3.76 -13.02
N THR A 125 -24.07 -2.71 -12.80
CA THR A 125 -24.54 -1.33 -12.68
C THR A 125 -23.96 -0.45 -13.78
N SER A 126 -24.58 0.68 -14.04
CA SER A 126 -24.13 1.64 -15.06
C SER A 126 -22.85 2.42 -14.68
N SER A 127 -22.35 2.24 -13.47
CA SER A 127 -21.19 2.94 -12.93
C SER A 127 -20.36 2.02 -12.03
N ASP A 128 -19.05 2.22 -12.07
CA ASP A 128 -18.12 1.65 -11.11
C ASP A 128 -18.15 2.49 -9.83
N GLU A 129 -17.85 1.89 -8.69
CA GLU A 129 -18.12 2.54 -7.41
C GLU A 129 -17.02 2.30 -6.35
N VAL A 130 -17.01 3.18 -5.35
CA VAL A 130 -16.35 2.93 -4.06
C VAL A 130 -17.43 2.59 -3.05
N ILE A 131 -17.39 1.36 -2.54
CA ILE A 131 -18.30 0.85 -1.52
C ILE A 131 -17.71 1.16 -0.14
N PHE A 132 -18.51 1.73 0.76
CA PHE A 132 -18.17 1.93 2.16
C PHE A 132 -18.76 0.79 2.99
N TYR A 133 -17.91 -0.02 3.60
CA TYR A 133 -18.30 -1.13 4.47
C TYR A 133 -17.97 -0.78 5.92
N ASP A 134 -19.01 -0.60 6.75
CA ASP A 134 -18.88 -0.37 8.21
C ASP A 134 -18.46 -1.66 8.90
N LEU A 135 -17.28 -1.66 9.52
CA LEU A 135 -16.72 -2.83 10.17
C LEU A 135 -17.42 -3.20 11.47
N LYS A 136 -17.98 -2.22 12.18
CA LYS A 136 -18.71 -2.44 13.43
C LYS A 136 -20.12 -2.95 13.19
N ALA A 137 -20.81 -2.38 12.21
CA ALA A 137 -22.16 -2.79 11.83
C ALA A 137 -22.15 -4.02 10.91
N GLU A 138 -21.00 -4.38 10.36
CA GLU A 138 -20.79 -5.46 9.38
C GLU A 138 -21.70 -5.34 8.15
N LYS A 139 -21.85 -4.15 7.63
CA LYS A 139 -22.74 -3.88 6.46
C LYS A 139 -22.19 -2.78 5.57
N ILE A 140 -22.65 -2.77 4.33
CA ILE A 140 -22.50 -1.63 3.42
C ILE A 140 -23.38 -0.51 3.94
N ASP A 141 -22.80 0.68 4.13
CA ASP A 141 -23.53 1.87 4.59
C ASP A 141 -23.39 3.08 3.64
N GLY A 142 -22.71 2.90 2.52
CA GLY A 142 -22.62 3.91 1.46
C GLY A 142 -21.96 3.41 0.19
N ARG A 143 -22.23 4.13 -0.91
CA ARG A 143 -21.64 3.90 -2.23
C ARG A 143 -21.42 5.23 -2.91
N VAL A 144 -20.34 5.37 -3.67
CA VAL A 144 -19.99 6.57 -4.43
C VAL A 144 -19.61 6.16 -5.84
N ASP A 145 -20.33 6.66 -6.83
CA ASP A 145 -20.03 6.44 -8.24
C ASP A 145 -18.70 7.13 -8.60
N VAL A 146 -17.82 6.39 -9.28
CA VAL A 146 -16.52 6.87 -9.68
C VAL A 146 -16.28 6.63 -11.18
N SER A 147 -15.11 6.99 -11.65
CA SER A 147 -14.70 6.71 -13.02
C SER A 147 -14.47 5.22 -13.25
N THR A 148 -14.55 4.81 -14.53
CA THR A 148 -14.46 3.40 -14.92
C THR A 148 -13.14 2.75 -14.51
N TRP A 149 -13.28 1.54 -13.96
CA TRP A 149 -12.23 0.67 -13.45
C TRP A 149 -11.39 1.33 -12.36
N PRO A 150 -12.00 1.62 -11.18
CA PRO A 150 -11.26 2.16 -10.04
C PRO A 150 -10.20 1.18 -9.59
N ALA A 151 -8.92 1.56 -9.71
CA ALA A 151 -7.82 0.62 -9.58
C ALA A 151 -7.00 0.79 -8.29
N HIS A 152 -6.73 2.03 -7.89
CA HIS A 152 -5.98 2.33 -6.68
C HIS A 152 -6.62 3.48 -5.92
N ALA A 153 -6.50 3.47 -4.59
CA ALA A 153 -7.02 4.53 -3.74
C ALA A 153 -5.99 4.94 -2.69
N ILE A 154 -5.86 6.24 -2.45
CA ILE A 154 -5.00 6.80 -1.41
C ILE A 154 -5.69 7.97 -0.72
N PHE A 155 -5.63 8.01 0.61
CA PHE A 155 -6.17 9.12 1.39
C PHE A 155 -5.25 10.34 1.38
N SER A 156 -5.83 11.54 1.43
CA SER A 156 -5.12 12.74 1.85
C SER A 156 -4.54 12.56 3.27
N ARG A 157 -3.54 13.33 3.63
CA ARG A 157 -2.86 13.18 4.93
C ARG A 157 -3.76 13.43 6.14
N ASP A 158 -4.76 14.26 5.99
CA ASP A 158 -5.78 14.51 7.02
C ASP A 158 -6.96 13.53 6.97
N GLY A 159 -6.94 12.59 6.03
CA GLY A 159 -7.97 11.56 5.83
C GLY A 159 -9.30 12.06 5.28
N LYS A 160 -9.40 13.35 4.92
CA LYS A 160 -10.68 13.93 4.46
C LYS A 160 -11.01 13.62 3.01
N LEU A 161 -9.98 13.52 2.18
CA LEU A 161 -10.14 13.21 0.76
C LEU A 161 -9.62 11.81 0.45
N LEU A 162 -10.28 11.15 -0.49
CA LEU A 162 -9.81 9.93 -1.12
C LEU A 162 -9.56 10.21 -2.60
N TYR A 163 -8.36 9.92 -3.06
CA TYR A 163 -7.99 9.94 -4.47
C TYR A 163 -8.11 8.53 -5.04
N VAL A 164 -8.88 8.36 -6.10
CA VAL A 164 -9.15 7.06 -6.74
C VAL A 164 -8.75 7.15 -8.21
N SER A 165 -7.81 6.31 -8.65
CA SER A 165 -7.44 6.23 -10.07
C SER A 165 -8.47 5.42 -10.84
N GLY A 166 -8.88 5.92 -12.01
CA GLY A 166 -9.74 5.22 -12.98
C GLY A 166 -8.88 4.67 -14.11
N GLU A 167 -8.68 3.34 -14.13
CA GLU A 167 -7.73 2.70 -15.06
C GLU A 167 -8.06 2.98 -16.52
N THR A 168 -9.32 2.81 -16.92
CA THR A 168 -9.73 3.05 -18.32
C THR A 168 -10.16 4.49 -18.57
N ALA A 169 -10.63 5.20 -17.54
CA ALA A 169 -11.04 6.59 -17.68
C ALA A 169 -9.85 7.56 -17.87
N GLY A 170 -8.65 7.16 -17.42
CA GLY A 170 -7.48 8.02 -17.47
C GLY A 170 -7.65 9.28 -16.62
N ASP A 171 -8.19 9.13 -15.42
CA ASP A 171 -8.40 10.21 -14.47
C ASP A 171 -8.12 9.80 -13.02
N VAL A 172 -8.15 10.76 -12.13
CA VAL A 172 -8.19 10.56 -10.68
C VAL A 172 -9.45 11.23 -10.14
N THR A 173 -10.38 10.44 -9.63
CA THR A 173 -11.56 10.93 -8.93
C THR A 173 -11.20 11.33 -7.50
N VAL A 174 -11.68 12.49 -7.05
CA VAL A 174 -11.47 13.00 -5.69
C VAL A 174 -12.78 12.96 -4.92
N ILE A 175 -12.80 12.23 -3.81
CA ILE A 175 -14.00 11.99 -2.99
C ILE A 175 -13.81 12.68 -1.63
N ASP A 176 -14.80 13.45 -1.18
CA ASP A 176 -14.94 13.82 0.23
C ASP A 176 -15.45 12.60 1.01
N VAL A 177 -14.62 12.11 1.93
CA VAL A 177 -14.88 10.85 2.64
C VAL A 177 -16.05 10.97 3.61
N ALA A 178 -16.19 12.11 4.29
CA ALA A 178 -17.24 12.34 5.27
C ALA A 178 -18.61 12.56 4.60
N GLN A 179 -18.61 13.30 3.49
CA GLN A 179 -19.84 13.56 2.73
C GLN A 179 -20.18 12.44 1.76
N ARG A 180 -19.22 11.57 1.44
CA ARG A 180 -19.35 10.48 0.45
C ARG A 180 -19.79 11.01 -0.92
N THR A 181 -19.15 12.08 -1.37
CA THR A 181 -19.44 12.74 -2.64
C THR A 181 -18.17 12.99 -3.43
N VAL A 182 -18.28 12.92 -4.77
CA VAL A 182 -17.20 13.34 -5.67
C VAL A 182 -17.10 14.85 -5.64
N VAL A 183 -15.93 15.38 -5.27
CA VAL A 183 -15.63 16.81 -5.19
C VAL A 183 -14.69 17.28 -6.30
N GLY A 184 -14.15 16.36 -7.10
CA GLY A 184 -13.29 16.71 -8.24
C GLY A 184 -12.91 15.51 -9.09
N ARG A 185 -12.46 15.80 -10.31
CA ARG A 185 -11.85 14.85 -11.24
C ARG A 185 -10.65 15.49 -11.91
N ILE A 186 -9.54 14.77 -11.93
CA ILE A 186 -8.27 15.21 -12.50
C ILE A 186 -8.01 14.34 -13.72
N VAL A 187 -8.37 14.87 -14.89
CA VAL A 187 -8.25 14.15 -16.17
C VAL A 187 -6.83 14.32 -16.71
N HIS A 188 -6.18 13.21 -17.06
CA HIS A 188 -4.87 13.20 -17.70
C HIS A 188 -4.87 12.58 -19.09
N GLY A 189 -5.97 11.97 -19.51
CA GLY A 189 -6.17 11.40 -20.85
C GLY A 189 -5.14 10.33 -21.19
N GLY A 190 -5.49 9.11 -21.13
CA GLY A 190 -4.67 7.93 -21.38
C GLY A 190 -5.05 6.84 -20.41
N GLY A 191 -5.38 5.67 -20.90
CA GLY A 191 -5.74 4.52 -20.08
C GLY A 191 -4.58 4.01 -19.22
N ASP A 192 -4.81 2.92 -18.51
CA ASP A 192 -3.86 2.29 -17.58
C ASP A 192 -3.45 3.20 -16.40
N ALA A 193 -4.33 4.11 -15.92
CA ALA A 193 -4.07 4.89 -14.71
C ALA A 193 -4.22 4.00 -13.48
N MET A 194 -3.12 3.62 -12.85
CA MET A 194 -3.13 2.65 -11.75
C MET A 194 -2.57 3.24 -10.45
N GLY A 195 -1.26 3.14 -10.26
CA GLY A 195 -0.60 3.48 -9.02
C GLY A 195 -0.70 4.95 -8.63
N LEU A 196 -0.94 5.21 -7.36
CA LEU A 196 -0.97 6.54 -6.74
C LEU A 196 0.03 6.60 -5.59
N ALA A 197 0.80 7.68 -5.50
CA ALA A 197 1.71 7.92 -4.38
C ALA A 197 1.65 9.38 -3.92
N LEU A 198 1.40 9.59 -2.63
CA LEU A 198 1.27 10.92 -2.04
C LEU A 198 2.51 11.27 -1.21
N THR A 199 3.08 12.46 -1.42
CA THR A 199 4.21 12.96 -0.63
C THR A 199 3.89 13.05 0.86
N ALA A 200 4.92 13.00 1.71
CA ALA A 200 4.75 13.04 3.17
C ALA A 200 4.09 14.34 3.66
N ASP A 201 4.31 15.45 2.98
CA ASP A 201 3.65 16.73 3.26
C ASP A 201 2.24 16.85 2.67
N GLY A 202 1.81 15.83 1.91
CA GLY A 202 0.49 15.76 1.29
C GLY A 202 0.27 16.69 0.12
N LYS A 203 1.30 17.42 -0.36
CA LYS A 203 1.13 18.47 -1.37
C LYS A 203 1.19 17.98 -2.81
N THR A 204 1.91 16.89 -3.06
CA THR A 204 2.04 16.33 -4.41
C THR A 204 1.53 14.90 -4.43
N LEU A 205 0.60 14.63 -5.32
CA LEU A 205 0.15 13.29 -5.68
C LEU A 205 0.80 12.91 -7.01
N TYR A 206 1.50 11.79 -7.02
CA TYR A 206 1.99 11.15 -8.24
C TYR A 206 0.97 10.11 -8.69
N ALA A 207 0.59 10.15 -9.96
CA ALA A 207 -0.33 9.20 -10.56
C ALA A 207 0.30 8.55 -11.80
N ALA A 208 0.23 7.22 -11.88
CA ALA A 208 0.66 6.50 -13.07
C ALA A 208 -0.31 6.80 -14.22
N ALA A 209 0.19 7.42 -15.28
CA ALA A 209 -0.53 7.66 -16.54
C ALA A 209 0.00 6.66 -17.59
N GLY A 210 -0.48 5.42 -17.50
CA GLY A 210 0.15 4.25 -18.12
C GLY A 210 0.36 4.37 -19.62
N GLU A 211 -0.68 4.58 -20.40
CA GLU A 211 -0.59 4.71 -21.86
C GLU A 211 0.22 5.93 -22.30
N ASN A 212 0.20 7.00 -21.50
CA ASN A 212 1.05 8.18 -21.74
C ASN A 212 2.53 7.89 -21.44
N LYS A 213 2.83 6.75 -20.82
CA LYS A 213 4.19 6.38 -20.40
C LYS A 213 4.81 7.44 -19.51
N ALA A 214 4.05 7.94 -18.56
CA ALA A 214 4.46 9.03 -17.68
C ALA A 214 3.92 8.85 -16.27
N ILE A 215 4.54 9.53 -15.32
CA ILE A 215 3.96 9.81 -14.02
C ILE A 215 3.46 11.26 -14.04
N LEU A 216 2.20 11.44 -13.77
CA LEU A 216 1.60 12.75 -13.60
C LEU A 216 1.90 13.29 -12.20
N LYS A 217 2.26 14.56 -12.10
CA LYS A 217 2.41 15.31 -10.85
C LYS A 217 1.17 16.17 -10.65
N ILE A 218 0.48 15.97 -9.54
CA ILE A 218 -0.74 16.68 -9.20
C ILE A 218 -0.50 17.48 -7.93
N ASP A 219 -0.81 18.78 -7.98
CA ASP A 219 -0.91 19.64 -6.80
C ASP A 219 -2.24 19.37 -6.09
N THR A 220 -2.19 18.86 -4.85
CA THR A 220 -3.37 18.47 -4.09
C THR A 220 -4.15 19.63 -3.51
N GLY A 221 -3.55 20.82 -3.41
CA GLY A 221 -4.24 22.04 -2.98
C GLY A 221 -5.18 22.58 -4.03
N THR A 222 -4.83 22.38 -5.31
CA THR A 222 -5.62 22.84 -6.45
C THR A 222 -6.30 21.71 -7.21
N ASN A 223 -5.95 20.45 -6.93
CA ASN A 223 -6.36 19.27 -7.68
C ASN A 223 -6.07 19.37 -9.19
N LYS A 224 -4.92 19.93 -9.55
CA LYS A 224 -4.51 20.11 -10.95
C LYS A 224 -3.19 19.43 -11.23
N ALA A 225 -3.05 18.92 -12.45
CA ALA A 225 -1.77 18.49 -12.99
C ALA A 225 -0.84 19.69 -13.11
N VAL A 226 0.38 19.57 -12.57
CA VAL A 226 1.42 20.62 -12.56
C VAL A 226 2.69 20.19 -13.30
N GLY A 227 2.74 18.95 -13.77
CA GLY A 227 3.85 18.42 -14.55
C GLY A 227 3.71 16.93 -14.79
N GLU A 228 4.59 16.40 -15.63
CA GLU A 228 4.69 14.96 -15.87
C GLU A 228 6.15 14.52 -15.98
N ILE A 229 6.41 13.26 -15.65
CA ILE A 229 7.72 12.62 -15.72
C ILE A 229 7.65 11.53 -16.77
N PRO A 230 8.25 11.72 -17.97
CA PRO A 230 8.21 10.70 -19.02
C PRO A 230 9.04 9.48 -18.63
N LEU A 231 8.51 8.29 -18.96
CA LEU A 231 9.12 7.00 -18.67
C LEU A 231 9.25 6.15 -19.94
N PRO A 232 10.18 5.18 -19.97
CA PRO A 232 10.47 4.41 -21.19
C PRO A 232 9.42 3.35 -21.54
N GLY A 233 8.31 3.27 -20.82
CA GLY A 233 7.26 2.27 -21.06
C GLY A 233 5.99 2.55 -20.25
N ILE A 234 4.95 1.75 -20.51
CA ILE A 234 3.67 1.82 -19.80
C ILE A 234 3.88 1.59 -18.31
N VAL A 235 3.46 2.56 -17.53
CA VAL A 235 3.60 2.57 -16.06
C VAL A 235 2.40 1.88 -15.44
N HIS A 236 2.64 1.01 -14.46
CA HIS A 236 1.56 0.37 -13.73
C HIS A 236 1.46 0.83 -12.27
N GLU A 237 2.58 0.84 -11.57
CA GLU A 237 2.62 1.20 -10.15
C GLU A 237 3.56 2.38 -9.91
N ALA A 238 3.26 3.15 -8.87
CA ALA A 238 4.08 4.24 -8.39
C ALA A 238 4.12 4.20 -6.85
N THR A 239 5.31 4.10 -6.26
CA THR A 239 5.48 4.03 -4.81
C THR A 239 6.66 4.89 -4.37
N LEU A 240 6.42 5.82 -3.46
CA LEU A 240 7.48 6.66 -2.87
C LEU A 240 8.27 5.90 -1.81
N THR A 241 9.57 6.16 -1.74
CA THR A 241 10.37 5.79 -0.56
C THR A 241 9.86 6.54 0.67
N LEU A 242 10.07 6.00 1.87
CA LEU A 242 9.55 6.59 3.11
C LEU A 242 10.07 8.01 3.37
N ASP A 243 11.29 8.32 2.89
CA ASP A 243 11.88 9.66 2.95
C ASP A 243 11.44 10.57 1.79
N GLY A 244 10.60 10.06 0.86
CA GLY A 244 10.07 10.78 -0.28
C GLY A 244 11.08 11.12 -1.37
N LYS A 245 12.35 10.67 -1.27
CA LYS A 245 13.40 11.06 -2.24
C LYS A 245 13.32 10.35 -3.57
N TYR A 246 12.73 9.17 -3.62
CA TYR A 246 12.65 8.37 -4.83
C TYR A 246 11.25 7.82 -5.04
N LEU A 247 10.85 7.78 -6.31
CA LEU A 247 9.63 7.13 -6.77
C LEU A 247 10.02 5.87 -7.55
N TYR A 248 9.56 4.72 -7.08
CA TYR A 248 9.72 3.44 -7.74
C TYR A 248 8.51 3.15 -8.59
N THR A 249 8.72 2.88 -9.86
CA THR A 249 7.64 2.63 -10.82
C THR A 249 7.83 1.29 -11.51
N THR A 250 6.77 0.50 -11.65
CA THR A 250 6.84 -0.77 -12.38
C THR A 250 6.39 -0.59 -13.81
N LEU A 251 7.19 -1.12 -14.73
CA LEU A 251 6.90 -1.17 -16.16
C LEU A 251 6.74 -2.63 -16.57
N ARG A 252 5.53 -3.16 -16.39
CA ARG A 252 5.19 -4.58 -16.54
C ARG A 252 5.62 -5.16 -17.88
N LYS A 253 5.23 -4.49 -18.99
CA LYS A 253 5.41 -5.01 -20.37
C LYS A 253 6.87 -5.15 -20.78
N ILE A 254 7.77 -4.40 -20.15
CA ILE A 254 9.20 -4.45 -20.45
C ILE A 254 10.04 -5.02 -19.30
N ASN A 255 9.39 -5.58 -18.26
CA ASN A 255 10.03 -6.22 -17.11
C ASN A 255 11.09 -5.34 -16.43
N LYS A 256 10.74 -4.11 -16.10
CA LYS A 256 11.64 -3.17 -15.45
C LYS A 256 10.97 -2.44 -14.29
N ILE A 257 11.78 -2.06 -13.34
CA ILE A 257 11.47 -0.99 -12.40
C ILE A 257 12.31 0.21 -12.80
N VAL A 258 11.71 1.38 -12.83
CA VAL A 258 12.39 2.65 -13.01
C VAL A 258 12.33 3.43 -11.71
N VAL A 259 13.47 3.98 -11.30
CA VAL A 259 13.58 4.80 -10.09
C VAL A 259 13.78 6.24 -10.51
N VAL A 260 12.86 7.11 -10.10
CA VAL A 260 12.92 8.54 -10.34
C VAL A 260 13.29 9.26 -9.06
N ARG A 261 14.23 10.20 -9.13
CA ARG A 261 14.55 11.10 -8.03
C ARG A 261 13.54 12.25 -8.02
N THR A 262 12.83 12.44 -6.90
CA THR A 262 11.71 13.38 -6.80
C THR A 262 12.12 14.85 -6.82
N SER A 263 13.38 15.16 -6.48
CA SER A 263 13.88 16.54 -6.41
C SER A 263 14.11 17.21 -7.77
N ASP A 264 14.36 16.42 -8.81
CA ASP A 264 14.68 16.91 -10.17
C ASP A 264 14.04 16.09 -11.29
N ASP A 265 13.14 15.18 -10.94
CA ASP A 265 12.37 14.31 -11.84
C ASP A 265 13.23 13.43 -12.76
N LYS A 266 14.49 13.15 -12.38
CA LYS A 266 15.41 12.36 -13.20
C LYS A 266 15.35 10.89 -12.88
N ILE A 267 15.39 10.06 -13.93
CA ILE A 267 15.61 8.63 -13.80
C ILE A 267 17.04 8.41 -13.30
N VAL A 268 17.19 7.77 -12.15
CA VAL A 268 18.49 7.48 -11.51
C VAL A 268 18.86 6.00 -11.59
N ALA A 269 17.88 5.12 -11.76
CA ALA A 269 18.12 3.69 -11.93
C ALA A 269 17.06 3.04 -12.80
N THR A 270 17.47 1.96 -13.49
CA THR A 270 16.57 1.04 -14.20
C THR A 270 16.95 -0.37 -13.81
N ILE A 271 16.04 -1.08 -13.14
CA ILE A 271 16.31 -2.36 -12.51
C ILE A 271 15.57 -3.45 -13.29
N PRO A 272 16.28 -4.34 -14.00
CA PRO A 272 15.66 -5.47 -14.67
C PRO A 272 14.94 -6.39 -13.68
N GLN A 273 13.77 -6.88 -14.07
CA GLN A 273 12.96 -7.81 -13.29
C GLN A 273 12.69 -9.09 -14.08
N LYS A 274 12.35 -10.17 -13.38
CA LYS A 274 11.89 -11.41 -14.00
C LYS A 274 10.36 -11.47 -13.93
N GLY A 275 9.71 -11.53 -15.09
CA GLY A 275 8.32 -11.94 -15.17
C GLY A 275 7.27 -10.98 -14.56
N TYR A 276 7.11 -9.81 -15.14
CA TYR A 276 5.96 -8.95 -14.91
C TYR A 276 5.93 -8.34 -13.51
N PRO A 277 6.80 -7.37 -13.20
CA PRO A 277 6.81 -6.69 -11.91
C PRO A 277 5.49 -5.96 -11.71
N ASP A 278 4.83 -6.21 -10.59
CA ASP A 278 3.46 -5.77 -10.35
C ASP A 278 3.41 -4.64 -9.33
N LEU A 279 3.48 -4.96 -8.06
CA LEU A 279 3.44 -4.00 -6.97
C LEU A 279 4.80 -3.81 -6.32
N VAL A 280 4.99 -2.62 -5.76
CA VAL A 280 6.15 -2.27 -4.95
C VAL A 280 5.66 -1.91 -3.54
N THR A 281 6.31 -2.44 -2.52
CA THR A 281 6.06 -2.08 -1.12
C THR A 281 7.38 -1.72 -0.45
N MET A 282 7.44 -0.59 0.24
CA MET A 282 8.60 -0.17 1.01
C MET A 282 8.63 -0.83 2.38
N GLU A 283 9.74 -1.45 2.73
CA GLU A 283 9.96 -2.00 4.06
C GLU A 283 9.95 -0.87 5.12
N PRO A 284 9.39 -1.09 6.33
CA PRO A 284 9.28 -0.04 7.35
C PRO A 284 10.62 0.54 7.82
N THR A 285 11.71 -0.20 7.65
CA THR A 285 13.06 0.30 7.99
C THR A 285 13.60 1.32 6.98
N GLY A 286 12.94 1.47 5.81
CA GLY A 286 13.41 2.33 4.72
C GLY A 286 14.68 1.84 4.04
N ARG A 287 15.06 0.58 4.22
CA ARG A 287 16.27 0.02 3.59
C ARG A 287 15.99 -0.70 2.27
N ARG A 288 14.80 -1.28 2.14
CA ARG A 288 14.47 -2.17 1.00
C ARG A 288 13.08 -1.89 0.44
N ALA A 289 12.95 -2.16 -0.85
CA ALA A 289 11.67 -2.32 -1.53
C ALA A 289 11.46 -3.79 -1.87
N LEU A 290 10.22 -4.25 -1.74
CA LEU A 290 9.77 -5.59 -2.08
C LEU A 290 8.84 -5.49 -3.30
N VAL A 291 9.03 -6.37 -4.29
CA VAL A 291 8.33 -6.29 -5.58
C VAL A 291 7.77 -7.64 -5.95
N THR A 292 6.46 -7.74 -6.17
CA THR A 292 5.86 -8.96 -6.72
C THR A 292 6.18 -9.09 -8.20
N ASN A 293 6.58 -10.29 -8.62
CA ASN A 293 6.80 -10.65 -10.02
C ASN A 293 5.82 -11.76 -10.42
N ARG A 294 4.69 -11.34 -10.98
CA ARG A 294 3.48 -12.18 -11.15
C ARG A 294 3.74 -13.47 -11.94
N TRP A 295 4.56 -13.42 -12.99
CA TRP A 295 4.80 -14.57 -13.86
C TRP A 295 6.08 -15.34 -13.51
N ALA A 296 6.80 -14.90 -12.51
CA ALA A 296 8.01 -15.58 -12.02
C ALA A 296 7.80 -16.27 -10.67
N ASP A 297 6.59 -16.14 -10.06
CA ASP A 297 6.23 -16.74 -8.78
C ASP A 297 7.21 -16.37 -7.64
N LEU A 298 7.64 -15.12 -7.62
CA LEU A 298 8.61 -14.63 -6.64
C LEU A 298 8.37 -13.16 -6.23
N VAL A 299 8.96 -12.79 -5.10
CA VAL A 299 9.14 -11.40 -4.66
C VAL A 299 10.61 -11.04 -4.80
N SER A 300 10.91 -9.96 -5.52
CA SER A 300 12.25 -9.36 -5.58
C SER A 300 12.48 -8.44 -4.40
N VAL A 301 13.69 -8.44 -3.88
CA VAL A 301 14.17 -7.51 -2.84
C VAL A 301 15.17 -6.57 -3.45
N ILE A 302 14.90 -5.28 -3.36
CA ILE A 302 15.75 -4.20 -3.87
C ILE A 302 16.29 -3.39 -2.69
N GLU A 303 17.60 -3.23 -2.62
CA GLU A 303 18.23 -2.33 -1.66
C GLU A 303 18.10 -0.88 -2.12
N LEU A 304 17.54 0.00 -1.27
CA LEU A 304 17.24 1.39 -1.66
C LEU A 304 18.51 2.25 -1.79
N ALA A 305 19.55 1.95 -1.01
CA ALA A 305 20.82 2.71 -1.04
C ALA A 305 21.57 2.56 -2.37
N SER A 306 21.50 1.38 -2.99
CA SER A 306 22.21 1.05 -4.23
C SER A 306 21.31 0.95 -5.45
N HIS A 307 19.98 0.91 -5.25
CA HIS A 307 18.97 0.58 -6.25
C HIS A 307 19.22 -0.78 -6.95
N ASN A 308 19.87 -1.72 -6.27
CA ASN A 308 20.16 -3.04 -6.83
C ASN A 308 19.20 -4.10 -6.26
N GLN A 309 18.81 -5.05 -7.13
CA GLN A 309 18.14 -6.26 -6.66
C GLN A 309 19.16 -7.14 -5.95
N VAL A 310 18.92 -7.43 -4.67
CA VAL A 310 19.87 -8.18 -3.81
C VAL A 310 19.40 -9.60 -3.52
N ARG A 311 18.09 -9.88 -3.65
CA ARG A 311 17.53 -11.21 -3.38
C ARG A 311 16.23 -11.43 -4.15
N THR A 312 15.86 -12.71 -4.30
CA THR A 312 14.52 -13.15 -4.71
C THR A 312 13.99 -14.14 -3.68
N ILE A 313 12.69 -14.08 -3.40
CA ILE A 313 11.99 -14.94 -2.44
C ILE A 313 10.93 -15.70 -3.21
N PRO A 314 11.02 -17.03 -3.36
CA PRO A 314 9.97 -17.84 -3.96
C PRO A 314 8.67 -17.75 -3.14
N VAL A 315 7.53 -17.63 -3.83
CA VAL A 315 6.20 -17.59 -3.22
C VAL A 315 5.23 -18.50 -3.99
N GLY A 316 3.95 -18.42 -3.70
CA GLY A 316 2.95 -19.17 -4.48
C GLY A 316 2.77 -18.64 -5.90
N LYS A 317 1.85 -19.26 -6.67
CA LYS A 317 1.65 -18.99 -8.10
C LYS A 317 0.97 -17.65 -8.37
N ALA A 318 1.53 -16.87 -9.28
CA ALA A 318 1.07 -15.55 -9.70
C ALA A 318 0.88 -14.58 -8.51
N PRO A 319 1.96 -14.22 -7.79
CA PRO A 319 1.89 -13.26 -6.69
C PRO A 319 1.42 -11.90 -7.20
N HIS A 320 0.53 -11.24 -6.42
CA HIS A 320 -0.03 -9.95 -6.80
C HIS A 320 -0.05 -8.96 -5.63
N GLY A 321 -1.10 -8.99 -4.80
CA GLY A 321 -1.24 -8.07 -3.67
C GLY A 321 -0.17 -8.30 -2.60
N MET A 322 0.29 -7.22 -2.00
CA MET A 322 1.21 -7.23 -0.88
C MET A 322 0.75 -6.28 0.21
N ALA A 323 0.82 -6.70 1.46
CA ALA A 323 0.60 -5.84 2.61
C ALA A 323 1.56 -6.17 3.75
N LEU A 324 2.17 -5.14 4.31
CA LEU A 324 2.97 -5.23 5.53
C LEU A 324 2.06 -5.13 6.74
N ARG A 325 2.22 -6.06 7.68
CA ARG A 325 1.50 -6.02 8.96
C ARG A 325 1.95 -4.78 9.75
N PRO A 326 1.04 -3.89 10.15
CA PRO A 326 1.33 -2.82 11.11
C PRO A 326 1.88 -3.40 12.42
N ARG A 327 2.79 -2.67 13.06
CA ARG A 327 3.38 -3.07 14.36
C ARG A 327 2.54 -2.59 15.52
#